data_4f022257a3871a8d54e457df2b289d5d
#
_entry.id   4f022257a3871a8d54e457df2b289d5d
#
_cell.length_a   1.000
_cell.length_b   1.000
_cell.length_c   1.000
_cell.angle_alpha   90.00
_cell.angle_beta   90.00
_cell.angle_gamma   90.00
#
_symmetry.space_group_name_H-M   'P 1'
#
loop_
_entity.id
_entity.type
_entity.pdbx_description
1 polymer ?
#
loop_
_entity_poly.entity_id
_entity_poly.type
_entity_poly.pdbx_seq_one_letter_code
_entity_poly.pdbx_strand_id
1 'polypeptide(L)'
;MPFGQVPVLEVDGKLLSQSNSIARYVANKFGLTGNNAWDAAVCDQWVDALVDVLQHMVVWKFRGKTQEDKDEAKKTLYETALPDFLKRATKALEKNPDGLIVCDKVRDCF
;
A
#
# COMPACT_ATOMS: atom_id res chain seq x y z
N MET A 1 23.46 -1.91 4.79
CA MET A 1 22.11 -1.65 4.23
C MET A 1 22.02 -2.33 2.87
N PRO A 2 21.11 -3.29 2.65
CA PRO A 2 21.09 -4.12 1.42
C PRO A 2 20.98 -3.33 0.12
N PHE A 3 20.25 -2.20 0.12
CA PHE A 3 20.06 -1.36 -1.07
C PHE A 3 20.56 0.09 -0.88
N GLY A 4 21.35 0.35 0.16
CA GLY A 4 21.88 1.70 0.46
C GLY A 4 20.81 2.74 0.83
N GLN A 5 19.59 2.30 1.16
CA GLN A 5 18.43 3.15 1.42
C GLN A 5 17.72 2.74 2.71
N VAL A 6 17.00 3.67 3.30
CA VAL A 6 16.06 3.45 4.39
C VAL A 6 14.63 3.41 3.84
N PRO A 7 13.68 2.72 4.51
CA PRO A 7 13.82 2.04 5.79
C PRO A 7 14.54 0.68 5.70
N VAL A 8 15.12 0.26 6.81
CA VAL A 8 15.68 -1.09 6.99
C VAL A 8 15.20 -1.63 8.34
N LEU A 9 14.66 -2.84 8.33
CA LEU A 9 14.30 -3.60 9.52
C LEU A 9 15.41 -4.59 9.84
N GLU A 10 15.85 -4.64 11.09
CA GLU A 10 16.73 -5.67 11.60
C GLU A 10 15.95 -6.62 12.53
N VAL A 11 16.07 -7.92 12.28
CA VAL A 11 15.49 -8.97 13.12
C VAL A 11 16.52 -10.09 13.28
N ASP A 12 16.96 -10.34 14.49
CA ASP A 12 17.93 -11.40 14.83
C ASP A 12 19.20 -11.34 13.94
N GLY A 13 19.72 -10.13 13.72
CA GLY A 13 20.90 -9.87 12.89
C GLY A 13 20.67 -9.96 11.38
N LYS A 14 19.44 -10.18 10.92
CA LYS A 14 19.06 -10.18 9.50
C LYS A 14 18.45 -8.85 9.09
N LEU A 15 18.85 -8.34 7.95
CA LEU A 15 18.39 -7.06 7.43
C LEU A 15 17.36 -7.25 6.32
N LEU A 16 16.22 -6.59 6.45
CA LEU A 16 15.16 -6.51 5.44
C LEU A 16 14.96 -5.06 5.01
N SER A 17 15.05 -4.81 3.73
CA SER A 17 14.80 -3.50 3.12
C SER A 17 13.50 -3.50 2.32
N GLN A 18 13.10 -2.33 1.85
CA GLN A 18 11.86 -2.03 1.13
C GLN A 18 10.65 -1.96 2.06
N SER A 19 10.05 -0.77 2.15
CA SER A 19 8.94 -0.48 3.08
C SER A 19 7.77 -1.47 2.95
N ASN A 20 7.37 -1.82 1.74
CA ASN A 20 6.27 -2.77 1.52
C ASN A 20 6.66 -4.21 1.92
N SER A 21 7.91 -4.62 1.68
CA SER A 21 8.39 -5.94 2.13
C SER A 21 8.45 -6.03 3.65
N ILE A 22 8.88 -4.95 4.31
CA ILE A 22 8.88 -4.84 5.77
C ILE A 22 7.44 -4.91 6.31
N ALA A 23 6.53 -4.15 5.71
CA ALA A 23 5.12 -4.15 6.13
C ALA A 23 4.49 -5.54 5.96
N ARG A 24 4.72 -6.22 4.84
CA ARG A 24 4.24 -7.59 4.59
C ARG A 24 4.81 -8.60 5.58
N TYR A 25 6.11 -8.50 5.88
CA TYR A 25 6.74 -9.37 6.87
C TYR A 25 6.11 -9.19 8.26
N VAL A 26 5.95 -7.95 8.70
CA VAL A 26 5.34 -7.63 9.99
C VAL A 26 3.88 -8.09 10.03
N ALA A 27 3.10 -7.81 8.98
CA ALA A 27 1.70 -8.21 8.88
C ALA A 27 1.55 -9.75 8.95
N ASN A 28 2.40 -10.49 8.23
CA ASN A 28 2.41 -11.96 8.31
C ASN A 28 2.76 -12.46 9.72
N LYS A 29 3.77 -11.87 10.35
CA LYS A 29 4.21 -12.25 11.70
C LYS A 29 3.12 -12.08 12.76
N PHE A 30 2.29 -11.06 12.63
CA PHE A 30 1.23 -10.71 13.58
C PHE A 30 -0.18 -11.13 13.14
N GLY A 31 -0.31 -11.94 12.08
CA GLY A 31 -1.60 -12.46 11.62
C GLY A 31 -2.54 -11.42 11.00
N LEU A 32 -1.99 -10.34 10.44
CA LEU A 32 -2.76 -9.23 9.85
C LEU A 32 -3.01 -9.39 8.34
N THR A 33 -2.77 -10.57 7.79
CA THR A 33 -2.88 -10.85 6.34
C THR A 33 -4.13 -11.65 5.96
N GLY A 34 -5.13 -11.67 6.83
CA GLY A 34 -6.35 -12.44 6.61
C GLY A 34 -6.25 -13.91 7.05
N ASN A 35 -7.17 -14.75 6.56
CA ASN A 35 -7.36 -16.10 7.04
C ASN A 35 -6.58 -17.17 6.27
N ASN A 36 -6.13 -16.84 5.05
CA ASN A 36 -5.50 -17.78 4.13
C ASN A 36 -4.63 -17.04 3.11
N ALA A 37 -3.98 -17.79 2.22
CA ALA A 37 -3.11 -17.23 1.18
C ALA A 37 -3.85 -16.32 0.19
N TRP A 38 -5.13 -16.58 -0.08
CA TRP A 38 -5.93 -15.74 -0.96
C TRP A 38 -6.19 -14.36 -0.32
N ASP A 39 -6.59 -14.33 0.94
CA ASP A 39 -6.78 -13.08 1.68
C ASP A 39 -5.50 -12.26 1.74
N ALA A 40 -4.36 -12.91 1.98
CA ALA A 40 -3.06 -12.25 1.95
C ALA A 40 -2.75 -11.62 0.58
N ALA A 41 -3.05 -12.33 -0.51
CA ALA A 41 -2.88 -11.82 -1.87
C ALA A 41 -3.82 -10.64 -2.15
N VAL A 42 -5.04 -10.66 -1.65
CA VAL A 42 -5.99 -9.54 -1.78
C VAL A 42 -5.52 -8.33 -0.96
N CYS A 43 -4.94 -8.53 0.23
CA CYS A 43 -4.28 -7.44 0.97
C CYS A 43 -3.16 -6.81 0.15
N ASP A 44 -2.28 -7.62 -0.42
CA ASP A 44 -1.19 -7.15 -1.28
C ASP A 44 -1.69 -6.38 -2.50
N GLN A 45 -2.76 -6.86 -3.14
CA GLN A 45 -3.42 -6.19 -4.26
C GLN A 45 -3.84 -4.76 -3.91
N TRP A 46 -4.41 -4.54 -2.74
CA TRP A 46 -4.82 -3.20 -2.29
C TRP A 46 -3.64 -2.31 -1.97
N VAL A 47 -2.59 -2.86 -1.36
CA VAL A 47 -1.35 -2.13 -1.08
C VAL A 47 -0.68 -1.71 -2.38
N ASP A 48 -0.55 -2.63 -3.34
CA ASP A 48 0.10 -2.35 -4.62
C ASP A 48 -0.72 -1.34 -5.45
N ALA A 49 -2.05 -1.44 -5.45
CA ALA A 49 -2.92 -0.45 -6.09
C ALA A 49 -2.78 0.96 -5.47
N LEU A 50 -2.61 1.05 -4.15
CA LEU A 50 -2.33 2.32 -3.48
C LEU A 50 -0.94 2.85 -3.84
N VAL A 51 0.06 1.98 -3.95
CA VAL A 51 1.41 2.36 -4.38
C VAL A 51 1.39 2.98 -5.79
N ASP A 52 0.62 2.42 -6.71
CA ASP A 52 0.45 2.98 -8.06
C ASP A 52 -0.10 4.42 -8.01
N VAL A 53 -1.09 4.68 -7.18
CA VAL A 53 -1.62 6.04 -6.95
C VAL A 53 -0.53 6.95 -6.37
N LEU A 54 0.22 6.46 -5.37
CA LEU A 54 1.27 7.24 -4.70
C LEU A 54 2.45 7.57 -5.62
N GLN A 55 2.68 6.79 -6.70
CA GLN A 55 3.73 7.13 -7.68
C GLN A 55 3.50 8.50 -8.33
N HIS A 56 2.26 8.86 -8.62
CA HIS A 56 1.95 10.20 -9.15
C HIS A 56 2.30 11.29 -8.14
N MET A 57 2.04 11.06 -6.85
CA MET A 57 2.45 11.99 -5.79
C MET A 57 3.97 12.11 -5.69
N VAL A 58 4.69 10.99 -5.82
CA VAL A 58 6.17 10.97 -5.76
C VAL A 58 6.76 11.74 -6.94
N VAL A 59 6.23 11.58 -8.15
CA VAL A 59 6.66 12.37 -9.32
C VAL A 59 6.37 13.84 -9.10
N TRP A 60 5.16 14.19 -8.70
CA TRP A 60 4.79 15.58 -8.43
C TRP A 60 5.70 16.24 -7.39
N LYS A 61 5.96 15.59 -6.26
CA LYS A 61 6.68 16.21 -5.14
C LYS A 61 8.21 16.09 -5.24
N PHE A 62 8.73 14.97 -5.74
CA PHE A 62 10.13 14.63 -5.55
C PHE A 62 10.89 14.25 -6.82
N ARG A 63 10.28 13.58 -7.80
CA ARG A 63 10.98 12.97 -8.93
C ARG A 63 10.74 13.63 -10.28
N GLY A 64 9.74 14.49 -10.42
CA GLY A 64 9.50 15.22 -11.68
C GLY A 64 10.70 16.09 -12.05
N LYS A 65 11.21 15.90 -13.25
CA LYS A 65 12.40 16.60 -13.74
C LYS A 65 12.06 18.01 -14.22
N THR A 66 10.89 18.19 -14.77
CA THR A 66 10.38 19.47 -15.27
C THR A 66 9.14 19.90 -14.50
N GLN A 67 8.77 21.17 -14.59
CA GLN A 67 7.52 21.66 -14.01
C GLN A 67 6.31 21.01 -14.70
N GLU A 68 6.40 20.77 -16.01
CA GLU A 68 5.36 20.08 -16.78
C GLU A 68 5.13 18.65 -16.29
N ASP A 69 6.20 17.85 -16.05
CA ASP A 69 6.09 16.51 -15.45
C ASP A 69 5.34 16.54 -14.12
N LYS A 70 5.65 17.53 -13.28
CA LYS A 70 5.03 17.70 -11.96
C LYS A 70 3.56 18.08 -12.06
N ASP A 71 3.23 18.99 -12.95
CA ASP A 71 1.84 19.46 -13.13
C ASP A 71 0.97 18.35 -13.72
N GLU A 72 1.48 17.59 -14.69
CA GLU A 72 0.80 16.42 -15.25
C GLU A 72 0.58 15.32 -14.19
N ALA A 73 1.61 15.00 -13.41
CA ALA A 73 1.50 14.00 -12.34
C ALA A 73 0.48 14.44 -11.28
N LYS A 74 0.48 15.71 -10.88
CA LYS A 74 -0.52 16.27 -9.96
C LYS A 74 -1.93 16.16 -10.52
N LYS A 75 -2.11 16.55 -11.78
CA LYS A 75 -3.40 16.46 -12.46
C LYS A 75 -3.92 15.03 -12.50
N THR A 76 -3.09 14.08 -12.94
CA THR A 76 -3.44 12.66 -13.00
C THR A 76 -3.81 12.12 -11.61
N LEU A 77 -3.06 12.50 -10.58
CA LEU A 77 -3.33 12.09 -9.20
C LEU A 77 -4.74 12.49 -8.76
N TYR A 78 -5.10 13.76 -8.93
CA TYR A 78 -6.36 14.30 -8.37
C TYR A 78 -7.56 14.09 -9.28
N GLU A 79 -7.40 14.07 -10.59
CA GLU A 79 -8.51 13.95 -11.52
C GLU A 79 -8.87 12.51 -11.88
N THR A 80 -7.92 11.57 -11.74
CA THR A 80 -8.11 10.19 -12.21
C THR A 80 -7.70 9.15 -11.16
N ALA A 81 -6.42 9.08 -10.79
CA ALA A 81 -5.88 7.96 -10.03
C ALA A 81 -6.49 7.85 -8.61
N LEU A 82 -6.53 8.93 -7.87
CA LEU A 82 -7.10 8.96 -6.52
C LEU A 82 -8.63 8.78 -6.51
N PRO A 83 -9.41 9.49 -7.33
CA PRO A 83 -10.86 9.26 -7.41
C PRO A 83 -11.22 7.83 -7.79
N ASP A 84 -10.53 7.22 -8.76
CA ASP A 84 -10.77 5.85 -9.18
C ASP A 84 -10.44 4.84 -8.08
N PHE A 85 -9.32 5.05 -7.39
CA PHE A 85 -8.96 4.22 -6.24
C PHE A 85 -10.00 4.30 -5.13
N LEU A 86 -10.40 5.52 -4.73
CA LEU A 86 -11.39 5.74 -3.68
C LEU A 86 -12.75 5.13 -4.04
N LYS A 87 -13.19 5.26 -5.29
CA LYS A 87 -14.43 4.64 -5.77
C LYS A 87 -14.39 3.11 -5.64
N ARG A 88 -13.27 2.48 -5.98
CA ARG A 88 -13.08 1.02 -5.83
C ARG A 88 -13.04 0.60 -4.37
N ALA A 89 -12.33 1.35 -3.53
CA ALA A 89 -12.25 1.09 -2.10
C ALA A 89 -13.62 1.23 -1.42
N THR A 90 -14.37 2.28 -1.72
CA THR A 90 -15.74 2.47 -1.23
C THR A 90 -16.63 1.30 -1.61
N LYS A 91 -16.60 0.88 -2.87
CA LYS A 91 -17.38 -0.27 -3.34
C LYS A 91 -16.99 -1.58 -2.65
N ALA A 92 -15.71 -1.76 -2.33
CA ALA A 92 -15.24 -2.94 -1.60
C ALA A 92 -15.73 -2.93 -0.14
N LEU A 93 -15.67 -1.76 0.52
CA LEU A 93 -16.18 -1.57 1.89
C LEU A 93 -17.70 -1.76 1.98
N GLU A 94 -18.46 -1.26 1.00
CA GLU A 94 -19.92 -1.43 0.95
C GLU A 94 -20.35 -2.89 0.84
N LYS A 95 -19.53 -3.74 0.21
CA LYS A 95 -19.80 -5.18 0.08
C LYS A 95 -19.52 -5.96 1.36
N ASN A 96 -18.78 -5.39 2.29
CA ASN A 96 -18.38 -6.04 3.52
C ASN A 96 -19.10 -5.38 4.71
N PRO A 97 -20.07 -6.05 5.35
CA PRO A 97 -20.86 -5.47 6.44
C PRO A 97 -20.01 -5.08 7.65
N ASP A 98 -18.81 -5.63 7.80
CA ASP A 98 -17.89 -5.32 8.89
C ASP A 98 -17.02 -4.09 8.63
N GLY A 99 -17.14 -3.45 7.46
CA GLY A 99 -16.40 -2.25 7.11
C GLY A 99 -14.90 -2.49 6.85
N LEU A 100 -14.51 -3.74 6.54
CA LEU A 100 -13.15 -4.13 6.18
C LEU A 100 -13.06 -4.46 4.69
N ILE A 101 -11.93 -4.17 4.07
CA ILE A 101 -11.76 -4.44 2.63
C ILE A 101 -11.53 -5.91 2.34
N VAL A 102 -10.89 -6.65 3.25
CA VAL A 102 -10.45 -8.02 2.95
C VAL A 102 -11.08 -9.08 3.83
N CYS A 103 -11.10 -8.94 5.15
CA CYS A 103 -11.66 -9.93 6.06
C CYS A 103 -11.86 -9.41 7.48
N ASP A 104 -12.55 -10.20 8.31
CA ASP A 104 -12.97 -9.91 9.68
C ASP A 104 -11.88 -10.10 10.77
N LYS A 105 -10.69 -10.58 10.42
CA LYS A 105 -9.66 -10.97 11.42
C LYS A 105 -8.95 -9.81 12.14
N VAL A 106 -9.07 -8.59 11.69
CA VAL A 106 -8.46 -7.44 12.41
C VAL A 106 -9.17 -7.16 13.74
N ARG A 107 -10.34 -7.76 13.96
CA ARG A 107 -11.14 -7.59 15.20
C ARG A 107 -10.57 -8.34 16.41
N ASP A 108 -9.82 -9.42 16.20
CA ASP A 108 -9.37 -10.29 17.30
C ASP A 108 -8.00 -9.89 17.86
N CYS A 109 -7.39 -8.81 17.36
CA CYS A 109 -6.06 -8.36 17.78
C CYS A 109 -6.08 -7.13 18.73
N PHE A 110 -7.26 -6.71 19.19
CA PHE A 110 -7.40 -5.62 20.17
C PHE A 110 -8.26 -6.02 21.34
#